data_23bf63ac48f41b0148c9662d128c7d1d
#
_entry.id   23bf63ac48f41b0148c9662d128c7d1d
#
_cell.length_a   1.000
_cell.length_b   1.000
_cell.length_c   1.000
_cell.angle_alpha   90.00
_cell.angle_beta   90.00
_cell.angle_gamma   90.00
#
_symmetry.space_group_name_H-M   'P 1'
#
loop_
_entity.id
_entity.type
_entity.pdbx_description
1 polymer ?
#
loop_
_entity_poly.entity_id
_entity_poly.type
_entity_poly.pdbx_seq_one_letter_code
_entity_poly.pdbx_strand_id
1 'polypeptide(L)'
;MAPAPVTSAGPDQGTSDDVALHRALFVAILRAAYSGELAAALAYRGHWRSLWRAHRSDVRAEIRRIEAEEWHHRREVGKVLAEMGSGPQRWREVAMWSVGRFFGSLCFVGGWFGPIYAAGRLEGANVGQYEQAAVHARRAGLDHYLPGLALMTATEDRHERWFGNLIAQHPLLPLTSRLLGWRPPPPLDETDPEGGLSDRRPDDLDGAGATADPAEEQRPDPSR
;
A
#
# COMPACT_ATOMS: atom_id res chain seq x y z
N MET A 1 57.05 13.43 22.75
CA MET A 1 55.83 12.70 22.52
C MET A 1 55.06 13.42 21.45
N ALA A 2 55.14 12.97 20.18
CA ALA A 2 54.49 13.61 19.04
C ALA A 2 53.00 13.24 19.02
N PRO A 3 52.09 14.16 18.68
CA PRO A 3 50.68 13.83 18.52
C PRO A 3 50.46 12.93 17.32
N ALA A 4 49.55 11.94 17.44
CA ALA A 4 49.17 11.06 16.38
C ALA A 4 48.45 11.83 15.26
N PRO A 5 48.60 11.44 14.00
CA PRO A 5 47.93 12.12 12.90
C PRO A 5 46.42 11.91 12.99
N VAL A 6 45.67 13.00 13.02
CA VAL A 6 44.22 13.02 12.85
C VAL A 6 43.95 12.74 11.37
N THR A 7 43.54 11.52 11.05
CA THR A 7 43.03 11.19 9.73
C THR A 7 41.70 11.93 9.53
N SER A 8 41.71 13.05 8.82
CA SER A 8 40.51 13.71 8.32
C SER A 8 39.86 12.76 7.31
N ALA A 9 38.68 12.23 7.64
CA ALA A 9 37.84 11.58 6.66
C ALA A 9 37.59 12.59 5.52
N GLY A 10 37.98 12.25 4.29
CA GLY A 10 37.82 13.13 3.15
C GLY A 10 36.32 13.38 2.88
N PRO A 11 35.96 14.55 2.30
CA PRO A 11 34.56 14.93 2.03
C PRO A 11 33.79 13.93 1.12
N ASP A 12 34.48 13.03 0.45
CA ASP A 12 33.92 12.04 -0.47
C ASP A 12 33.40 10.77 0.21
N GLN A 13 33.93 10.40 1.38
CA GLN A 13 33.45 9.22 2.13
C GLN A 13 32.11 9.48 2.82
N GLY A 14 31.87 10.67 3.35
CA GLY A 14 30.63 11.03 4.01
C GLY A 14 29.41 11.04 3.05
N THR A 15 29.61 11.49 1.81
CA THR A 15 28.55 11.50 0.79
C THR A 15 28.22 10.09 0.27
N SER A 16 29.21 9.22 0.13
CA SER A 16 29.03 7.83 -0.28
C SER A 16 28.27 7.03 0.77
N ASP A 17 28.61 7.20 2.06
CA ASP A 17 27.95 6.50 3.17
C ASP A 17 26.50 6.95 3.35
N ASP A 18 26.21 8.24 3.15
CA ASP A 18 24.86 8.79 3.19
C ASP A 18 23.98 8.22 2.06
N VAL A 19 24.48 8.17 0.83
CA VAL A 19 23.80 7.55 -0.31
C VAL A 19 23.52 6.06 -0.05
N ALA A 20 24.50 5.32 0.47
CA ALA A 20 24.32 3.91 0.78
C ALA A 20 23.26 3.69 1.87
N LEU A 21 23.25 4.54 2.92
CA LEU A 21 22.24 4.53 3.96
C LEU A 21 20.84 4.75 3.38
N HIS A 22 20.65 5.80 2.57
CA HIS A 22 19.36 6.11 1.97
C HIS A 22 18.88 5.03 1.02
N ARG A 23 19.78 4.40 0.26
CA ARG A 23 19.47 3.23 -0.56
C ARG A 23 18.97 2.05 0.29
N ALA A 24 19.62 1.78 1.42
CA ALA A 24 19.22 0.71 2.32
C ALA A 24 17.84 0.98 2.97
N LEU A 25 17.59 2.23 3.39
CA LEU A 25 16.30 2.65 3.93
C LEU A 25 15.18 2.56 2.88
N PHE A 26 15.44 2.98 1.65
CA PHE A 26 14.51 2.82 0.53
C PHE A 26 14.10 1.35 0.35
N VAL A 27 15.07 0.44 0.25
CA VAL A 27 14.80 -1.00 0.12
C VAL A 27 14.04 -1.54 1.34
N ALA A 28 14.36 -1.09 2.55
CA ALA A 28 13.66 -1.52 3.76
C ALA A 28 12.17 -1.09 3.75
N ILE A 29 11.88 0.15 3.33
CA ILE A 29 10.51 0.65 3.17
C ILE A 29 9.76 -0.15 2.11
N LEU A 30 10.35 -0.38 0.94
CA LEU A 30 9.71 -1.16 -0.13
C LEU A 30 9.45 -2.62 0.28
N ARG A 31 10.32 -3.25 1.06
CA ARG A 31 10.05 -4.59 1.64
C ARG A 31 8.87 -4.58 2.60
N ALA A 32 8.72 -3.49 3.36
CA ALA A 32 7.57 -3.31 4.23
C ALA A 32 6.29 -3.09 3.43
N ALA A 33 6.31 -2.21 2.42
CA ALA A 33 5.21 -1.98 1.50
C ALA A 33 4.79 -3.27 0.80
N TYR A 34 5.72 -4.00 0.18
CA TYR A 34 5.43 -5.25 -0.53
C TYR A 34 4.61 -6.24 0.31
N SER A 35 4.95 -6.42 1.58
CA SER A 35 4.19 -7.29 2.48
C SER A 35 2.92 -6.62 3.03
N GLY A 36 2.91 -5.29 3.15
CA GLY A 36 1.73 -4.51 3.50
C GLY A 36 0.61 -4.65 2.48
N GLU A 37 0.93 -4.50 1.18
CA GLU A 37 -0.01 -4.69 0.08
C GLU A 37 -0.64 -6.09 0.07
N LEU A 38 0.11 -7.13 0.43
CA LEU A 38 -0.45 -8.48 0.60
C LEU A 38 -1.52 -8.50 1.69
N ALA A 39 -1.25 -7.87 2.83
CA ALA A 39 -2.21 -7.83 3.92
C ALA A 39 -3.46 -7.00 3.55
N ALA A 40 -3.28 -5.85 2.89
CA ALA A 40 -4.35 -4.99 2.42
C ALA A 40 -5.24 -5.72 1.41
N ALA A 41 -4.67 -6.31 0.36
CA ALA A 41 -5.43 -7.06 -0.64
C ALA A 41 -6.26 -8.20 -0.03
N LEU A 42 -5.69 -8.97 0.92
CA LEU A 42 -6.41 -10.05 1.59
C LEU A 42 -7.50 -9.53 2.53
N ALA A 43 -7.28 -8.40 3.21
CA ALA A 43 -8.28 -7.74 4.05
C ALA A 43 -9.44 -7.23 3.19
N TYR A 44 -9.18 -6.55 2.07
CA TYR A 44 -10.20 -6.07 1.14
C TYR A 44 -10.97 -7.22 0.49
N ARG A 45 -10.30 -8.32 0.16
CA ARG A 45 -10.98 -9.54 -0.31
C ARG A 45 -12.01 -10.06 0.70
N GLY A 46 -11.70 -10.05 1.97
CA GLY A 46 -12.66 -10.38 3.05
C GLY A 46 -13.76 -9.33 3.17
N HIS A 47 -13.40 -8.05 3.08
CA HIS A 47 -14.31 -6.93 3.25
C HIS A 47 -15.42 -6.92 2.18
N TRP A 48 -15.09 -6.90 0.87
CA TRP A 48 -16.14 -6.90 -0.15
C TRP A 48 -16.97 -8.18 -0.16
N ARG A 49 -16.40 -9.32 0.27
CA ARG A 49 -17.14 -10.58 0.45
C ARG A 49 -18.12 -10.50 1.61
N SER A 50 -17.79 -9.80 2.69
CA SER A 50 -18.69 -9.60 3.85
C SER A 50 -19.94 -8.78 3.49
N LEU A 51 -19.86 -7.96 2.45
CA LEU A 51 -20.94 -7.07 1.99
C LEU A 51 -21.98 -7.75 1.07
N TRP A 52 -21.94 -9.07 0.90
CA TRP A 52 -22.82 -9.78 -0.03
C TRP A 52 -24.32 -9.64 0.27
N ARG A 53 -24.71 -9.37 1.53
CA ARG A 53 -26.08 -9.12 1.97
C ARG A 53 -26.46 -7.65 2.05
N ALA A 54 -25.50 -6.75 1.91
CA ALA A 54 -25.75 -5.33 1.98
C ALA A 54 -26.29 -4.82 0.64
N HIS A 55 -27.34 -3.98 0.66
CA HIS A 55 -27.80 -3.24 -0.51
C HIS A 55 -26.82 -2.10 -0.88
N ARG A 56 -25.52 -2.44 -1.04
CA ARG A 56 -24.42 -1.52 -1.31
C ARG A 56 -23.50 -2.14 -2.37
N SER A 57 -24.08 -2.43 -3.52
CA SER A 57 -23.38 -3.04 -4.66
C SER A 57 -22.22 -2.17 -5.16
N ASP A 58 -22.42 -0.85 -5.14
CA ASP A 58 -21.45 0.19 -5.47
C ASP A 58 -20.23 0.16 -4.57
N VAL A 59 -20.42 0.16 -3.24
CA VAL A 59 -19.33 0.07 -2.27
C VAL A 59 -18.58 -1.27 -2.39
N ARG A 60 -19.32 -2.36 -2.61
CA ARG A 60 -18.72 -3.68 -2.81
C ARG A 60 -17.85 -3.72 -4.07
N ALA A 61 -18.33 -3.14 -5.17
CA ALA A 61 -17.59 -3.06 -6.44
C ALA A 61 -16.31 -2.25 -6.26
N GLU A 62 -16.41 -1.10 -5.57
CA GLU A 62 -15.27 -0.22 -5.34
C GLU A 62 -14.21 -0.88 -4.45
N ILE A 63 -14.57 -1.54 -3.33
CA ILE A 63 -13.59 -2.25 -2.50
C ILE A 63 -12.93 -3.40 -3.29
N ARG A 64 -13.65 -4.04 -4.23
CA ARG A 64 -13.05 -5.04 -5.10
C ARG A 64 -12.05 -4.42 -6.09
N ARG A 65 -12.31 -3.20 -6.57
CA ARG A 65 -11.39 -2.45 -7.42
C ARG A 65 -10.13 -2.08 -6.64
N ILE A 66 -10.29 -1.57 -5.41
CA ILE A 66 -9.18 -1.28 -4.50
C ILE A 66 -8.33 -2.55 -4.28
N GLU A 67 -8.94 -3.72 -4.00
CA GLU A 67 -8.18 -4.98 -3.90
C GLU A 67 -7.30 -5.23 -5.13
N ALA A 68 -7.81 -4.99 -6.34
CA ALA A 68 -7.03 -5.20 -7.56
C ALA A 68 -5.86 -4.19 -7.67
N GLU A 69 -6.05 -2.96 -7.20
CA GLU A 69 -5.00 -1.94 -7.14
C GLU A 69 -3.90 -2.30 -6.13
N GLU A 70 -4.24 -2.87 -4.95
CA GLU A 70 -3.25 -3.39 -4.00
C GLU A 70 -2.37 -4.50 -4.61
N TRP A 71 -2.98 -5.42 -5.36
CA TRP A 71 -2.21 -6.42 -6.11
C TRP A 71 -1.32 -5.81 -7.18
N HIS A 72 -1.74 -4.71 -7.80
CA HIS A 72 -0.92 -3.96 -8.76
C HIS A 72 0.27 -3.29 -8.06
N HIS A 73 0.03 -2.54 -6.97
CA HIS A 73 1.09 -1.91 -6.17
C HIS A 73 2.12 -2.93 -5.72
N ARG A 74 1.66 -4.07 -5.20
CA ARG A 74 2.56 -5.17 -4.81
C ARG A 74 3.45 -5.64 -5.96
N ARG A 75 2.92 -5.77 -7.18
CA ARG A 75 3.72 -6.16 -8.35
C ARG A 75 4.76 -5.10 -8.70
N GLU A 76 4.38 -3.84 -8.71
CA GLU A 76 5.30 -2.74 -9.03
C GLU A 76 6.42 -2.61 -8.00
N VAL A 77 6.08 -2.65 -6.71
CA VAL A 77 7.08 -2.67 -5.63
C VAL A 77 8.01 -3.89 -5.75
N GLY A 78 7.46 -5.04 -6.14
CA GLY A 78 8.24 -6.26 -6.38
C GLY A 78 9.25 -6.11 -7.52
N LYS A 79 8.89 -5.43 -8.62
CA LYS A 79 9.81 -5.11 -9.73
C LYS A 79 10.96 -4.23 -9.24
N VAL A 80 10.64 -3.14 -8.54
CA VAL A 80 11.67 -2.23 -7.99
C VAL A 80 12.61 -2.97 -7.04
N LEU A 81 12.09 -3.82 -6.15
CA LEU A 81 12.93 -4.64 -5.28
C LEU A 81 13.87 -5.56 -6.06
N ALA A 82 13.40 -6.19 -7.14
CA ALA A 82 14.22 -7.06 -7.99
C ALA A 82 15.33 -6.26 -8.70
N GLU A 83 15.02 -5.10 -9.26
CA GLU A 83 15.98 -4.18 -9.89
C GLU A 83 17.05 -3.70 -8.90
N MET A 84 16.66 -3.54 -7.62
CA MET A 84 17.59 -3.22 -6.53
C MET A 84 18.44 -4.41 -6.06
N GLY A 85 18.34 -5.57 -6.72
CA GLY A 85 19.02 -6.80 -6.30
C GLY A 85 18.51 -7.35 -4.97
N SER A 86 17.24 -7.10 -4.66
CA SER A 86 16.60 -7.40 -3.40
C SER A 86 15.35 -8.25 -3.61
N GLY A 87 14.64 -8.58 -2.52
CA GLY A 87 13.40 -9.33 -2.62
C GLY A 87 12.61 -9.33 -1.30
N PRO A 88 11.42 -9.93 -1.32
CA PRO A 88 10.56 -10.03 -0.16
C PRO A 88 11.18 -10.89 0.95
N GLN A 89 10.79 -10.60 2.18
CA GLN A 89 11.19 -11.36 3.35
C GLN A 89 10.13 -12.41 3.68
N ARG A 90 10.42 -13.69 3.49
CA ARG A 90 9.46 -14.81 3.66
C ARG A 90 8.69 -14.78 4.98
N TRP A 91 9.37 -14.49 6.09
CA TRP A 91 8.70 -14.42 7.39
C TRP A 91 7.65 -13.30 7.46
N ARG A 92 7.94 -12.13 6.82
CA ARG A 92 7.01 -11.01 6.73
C ARG A 92 5.81 -11.36 5.85
N GLU A 93 6.05 -12.07 4.76
CA GLU A 93 4.99 -12.54 3.87
C GLU A 93 3.99 -13.44 4.62
N VAL A 94 4.49 -14.41 5.37
CA VAL A 94 3.64 -15.29 6.20
C VAL A 94 2.89 -14.49 7.28
N ALA A 95 3.58 -13.56 7.95
CA ALA A 95 2.97 -12.72 8.97
C ALA A 95 1.88 -11.83 8.38
N MET A 96 2.17 -11.12 7.27
CA MET A 96 1.22 -10.20 6.65
C MET A 96 0.08 -10.92 5.94
N TRP A 97 0.32 -12.12 5.37
CA TRP A 97 -0.75 -13.00 4.91
C TRP A 97 -1.74 -13.33 6.05
N SER A 98 -1.20 -13.70 7.22
CA SER A 98 -2.03 -14.02 8.39
C SER A 98 -2.80 -12.80 8.88
N VAL A 99 -2.16 -11.63 8.93
CA VAL A 99 -2.78 -10.34 9.29
C VAL A 99 -3.92 -9.99 8.34
N GLY A 100 -3.69 -10.04 7.03
CA GLY A 100 -4.72 -9.73 6.04
C GLY A 100 -5.91 -10.70 6.10
N ARG A 101 -5.65 -11.99 6.28
CA ARG A 101 -6.69 -13.01 6.47
C ARG A 101 -7.51 -12.76 7.74
N PHE A 102 -6.84 -12.41 8.84
CA PHE A 102 -7.50 -12.09 10.11
C PHE A 102 -8.42 -10.87 9.97
N PHE A 103 -7.91 -9.75 9.46
CA PHE A 103 -8.73 -8.55 9.27
C PHE A 103 -9.85 -8.75 8.25
N GLY A 104 -9.60 -9.48 7.16
CA GLY A 104 -10.64 -9.86 6.22
C GLY A 104 -11.75 -10.70 6.86
N SER A 105 -11.42 -11.57 7.80
CA SER A 105 -12.41 -12.36 8.56
C SER A 105 -13.19 -11.51 9.55
N LEU A 106 -12.55 -10.52 10.20
CA LEU A 106 -13.21 -9.59 11.10
C LEU A 106 -14.30 -8.75 10.41
N CYS A 107 -14.19 -8.50 9.10
CA CYS A 107 -15.20 -7.78 8.36
C CYS A 107 -16.59 -8.46 8.37
N PHE A 108 -16.65 -9.77 8.59
CA PHE A 108 -17.94 -10.50 8.66
C PHE A 108 -18.69 -10.27 9.98
N VAL A 109 -18.00 -9.82 11.04
CA VAL A 109 -18.57 -9.61 12.38
C VAL A 109 -18.44 -8.17 12.86
N GLY A 110 -17.56 -7.37 12.26
CA GLY A 110 -17.21 -6.00 12.67
C GLY A 110 -18.23 -4.92 12.28
N GLY A 111 -19.33 -5.29 11.65
CA GLY A 111 -20.33 -4.35 11.16
C GLY A 111 -19.80 -3.48 10.01
N TRP A 112 -20.45 -2.33 9.78
CA TRP A 112 -20.14 -1.44 8.67
C TRP A 112 -18.97 -0.49 8.99
N PHE A 113 -19.06 0.24 10.09
CA PHE A 113 -18.18 1.36 10.40
C PHE A 113 -16.72 0.94 10.68
N GLY A 114 -16.55 -0.12 11.49
CA GLY A 114 -15.21 -0.54 11.93
C GLY A 114 -14.25 -0.87 10.78
N PRO A 115 -14.64 -1.75 9.85
CA PRO A 115 -13.80 -2.09 8.68
C PRO A 115 -13.49 -0.89 7.78
N ILE A 116 -14.46 0.01 7.53
CA ILE A 116 -14.26 1.21 6.71
C ILE A 116 -13.28 2.19 7.40
N TYR A 117 -13.45 2.41 8.71
CA TYR A 117 -12.53 3.25 9.47
C TYR A 117 -11.10 2.69 9.46
N ALA A 118 -10.95 1.38 9.68
CA ALA A 118 -9.65 0.72 9.67
C ALA A 118 -8.98 0.79 8.29
N ALA A 119 -9.77 0.63 7.21
CA ALA A 119 -9.30 0.77 5.84
C ALA A 119 -8.76 2.18 5.58
N GLY A 120 -9.54 3.23 5.79
CA GLY A 120 -9.09 4.61 5.57
C GLY A 120 -7.84 4.96 6.37
N ARG A 121 -7.75 4.50 7.62
CA ARG A 121 -6.54 4.69 8.44
C ARG A 121 -5.32 3.97 7.87
N LEU A 122 -5.50 2.79 7.29
CA LEU A 122 -4.42 2.03 6.64
C LEU A 122 -3.91 2.78 5.41
N GLU A 123 -4.82 3.28 4.56
CA GLU A 123 -4.46 4.01 3.35
C GLU A 123 -3.68 5.30 3.66
N GLY A 124 -4.09 6.06 4.67
CA GLY A 124 -3.31 7.22 5.13
C GLY A 124 -1.90 6.87 5.62
N ALA A 125 -1.71 5.68 6.19
CA ALA A 125 -0.37 5.18 6.55
C ALA A 125 0.45 4.79 5.30
N ASN A 126 -0.19 4.21 4.27
CA ASN A 126 0.44 3.86 3.00
C ASN A 126 0.89 5.12 2.23
N VAL A 127 0.07 6.19 2.19
CA VAL A 127 0.48 7.50 1.67
C VAL A 127 1.81 7.93 2.27
N GLY A 128 1.90 8.01 3.60
CA GLY A 128 3.13 8.41 4.28
C GLY A 128 4.31 7.46 4.03
N GLN A 129 4.06 6.17 3.82
CA GLN A 129 5.09 5.19 3.51
C GLN A 129 5.70 5.42 2.13
N TYR A 130 4.88 5.66 1.09
CA TYR A 130 5.38 5.95 -0.26
C TYR A 130 6.04 7.32 -0.36
N GLU A 131 5.57 8.32 0.37
CA GLU A 131 6.24 9.61 0.49
C GLU A 131 7.65 9.48 1.10
N GLN A 132 7.78 8.70 2.18
CA GLN A 132 9.09 8.40 2.78
C GLN A 132 9.99 7.65 1.81
N ALA A 133 9.47 6.67 1.07
CA ALA A 133 10.21 5.97 0.03
C ALA A 133 10.74 6.96 -1.03
N ALA A 134 9.92 7.91 -1.47
CA ALA A 134 10.32 8.94 -2.42
C ALA A 134 11.43 9.86 -1.88
N VAL A 135 11.38 10.25 -0.60
CA VAL A 135 12.45 11.01 0.05
C VAL A 135 13.78 10.25 0.01
N HIS A 136 13.75 8.96 0.36
CA HIS A 136 14.96 8.15 0.37
C HIS A 136 15.46 7.82 -1.04
N ALA A 137 14.57 7.59 -2.00
CA ALA A 137 14.92 7.41 -3.41
C ALA A 137 15.67 8.64 -3.94
N ARG A 138 15.15 9.84 -3.71
CA ARG A 138 15.78 11.10 -4.14
C ARG A 138 17.19 11.28 -3.54
N ARG A 139 17.32 11.04 -2.23
CA ARG A 139 18.62 11.16 -1.54
C ARG A 139 19.63 10.09 -1.96
N ALA A 140 19.15 8.96 -2.46
CA ALA A 140 19.98 7.88 -2.99
C ALA A 140 20.30 8.03 -4.50
N GLY A 141 19.86 9.11 -5.16
CA GLY A 141 20.03 9.30 -6.62
C GLY A 141 19.21 8.32 -7.46
N LEU A 142 18.10 7.84 -6.94
CA LEU A 142 17.19 6.87 -7.57
C LEU A 142 15.93 7.56 -8.14
N ASP A 143 16.11 8.75 -8.73
CA ASP A 143 15.03 9.63 -9.17
C ASP A 143 14.10 9.00 -10.22
N HIS A 144 14.57 8.00 -10.96
CA HIS A 144 13.77 7.28 -11.96
C HIS A 144 12.61 6.49 -11.35
N TYR A 145 12.60 6.21 -10.04
CA TYR A 145 11.46 5.59 -9.34
C TYR A 145 10.40 6.60 -8.85
N LEU A 146 10.73 7.91 -8.81
CA LEU A 146 9.83 8.93 -8.27
C LEU A 146 8.46 8.98 -8.95
N PRO A 147 8.35 8.88 -10.30
CA PRO A 147 7.03 8.89 -10.94
C PRO A 147 6.14 7.74 -10.49
N GLY A 148 6.68 6.52 -10.36
CA GLY A 148 5.93 5.36 -9.89
C GLY A 148 5.49 5.51 -8.43
N LEU A 149 6.37 6.01 -7.56
CA LEU A 149 6.04 6.27 -6.16
C LEU A 149 4.96 7.34 -6.02
N ALA A 150 5.03 8.42 -6.82
CA ALA A 150 4.02 9.47 -6.81
C ALA A 150 2.65 8.96 -7.25
N LEU A 151 2.60 8.09 -8.26
CA LEU A 151 1.35 7.45 -8.70
C LEU A 151 0.75 6.57 -7.60
N MET A 152 1.56 5.75 -6.93
CA MET A 152 1.10 4.93 -5.79
C MET A 152 0.59 5.83 -4.65
N THR A 153 1.34 6.87 -4.26
CA THR A 153 0.91 7.84 -3.25
C THR A 153 -0.46 8.47 -3.58
N ALA A 154 -0.66 8.90 -4.83
CA ALA A 154 -1.92 9.50 -5.28
C ALA A 154 -3.08 8.49 -5.25
N THR A 155 -2.81 7.21 -5.55
CA THR A 155 -3.80 6.15 -5.48
C THR A 155 -4.23 5.89 -4.03
N GLU A 156 -3.27 5.79 -3.10
CA GLU A 156 -3.57 5.60 -1.66
C GLU A 156 -4.33 6.80 -1.07
N ASP A 157 -3.96 8.04 -1.42
CA ASP A 157 -4.69 9.25 -0.98
C ASP A 157 -6.15 9.23 -1.46
N ARG A 158 -6.38 8.79 -2.70
CA ARG A 158 -7.74 8.62 -3.24
C ARG A 158 -8.53 7.56 -2.47
N HIS A 159 -7.91 6.41 -2.13
CA HIS A 159 -8.53 5.37 -1.31
C HIS A 159 -8.86 5.90 0.09
N GLU A 160 -7.92 6.59 0.75
CA GLU A 160 -8.12 7.19 2.07
C GLU A 160 -9.32 8.12 2.08
N ARG A 161 -9.40 9.05 1.12
CA ARG A 161 -10.52 10.00 0.98
C ARG A 161 -11.84 9.29 0.72
N TRP A 162 -11.82 8.27 -0.14
CA TRP A 162 -13.03 7.51 -0.43
C TRP A 162 -13.58 6.80 0.81
N PHE A 163 -12.74 6.10 1.56
CA PHE A 163 -13.13 5.49 2.83
C PHE A 163 -13.58 6.55 3.84
N GLY A 164 -12.89 7.67 3.91
CA GLY A 164 -13.24 8.78 4.78
C GLY A 164 -14.62 9.35 4.49
N ASN A 165 -14.95 9.55 3.22
CA ASN A 165 -16.25 10.04 2.78
C ASN A 165 -17.39 9.11 3.15
N LEU A 166 -17.19 7.78 3.07
CA LEU A 166 -18.22 6.82 3.45
C LEU A 166 -18.66 6.93 4.92
N ILE A 167 -17.77 7.38 5.79
CA ILE A 167 -18.03 7.47 7.25
C ILE A 167 -18.08 8.90 7.78
N ALA A 168 -17.95 9.91 6.92
CA ALA A 168 -17.84 11.32 7.32
C ALA A 168 -18.96 11.78 8.27
N GLN A 169 -20.18 11.27 8.08
CA GLN A 169 -21.36 11.61 8.89
C GLN A 169 -21.67 10.56 9.98
N HIS A 170 -20.81 9.56 10.17
CA HIS A 170 -21.09 8.49 11.14
C HIS A 170 -20.91 8.97 12.59
N PRO A 171 -21.90 8.75 13.50
CA PRO A 171 -21.86 9.30 14.85
C PRO A 171 -20.67 8.81 15.71
N LEU A 172 -20.09 7.67 15.40
CA LEU A 172 -18.90 7.14 16.09
C LEU A 172 -17.59 7.77 15.62
N LEU A 173 -17.57 8.48 14.48
CA LEU A 173 -16.35 9.02 13.91
C LEU A 173 -15.58 9.96 14.86
N PRO A 174 -16.21 10.93 15.56
CA PRO A 174 -15.47 11.82 16.46
C PRO A 174 -14.79 11.08 17.61
N LEU A 175 -15.47 10.06 18.17
CA LEU A 175 -14.93 9.26 19.26
C LEU A 175 -13.77 8.39 18.79
N THR A 176 -13.96 7.64 17.69
CA THR A 176 -12.91 6.77 17.12
C THR A 176 -11.69 7.58 16.66
N SER A 177 -11.88 8.72 16.02
CA SER A 177 -10.79 9.61 15.62
C SER A 177 -9.97 10.11 16.80
N ARG A 178 -10.65 10.41 17.94
CA ARG A 178 -9.96 10.81 19.18
C ARG A 178 -9.17 9.67 19.81
N LEU A 179 -9.71 8.45 19.78
CA LEU A 179 -9.08 7.28 20.40
C LEU A 179 -7.97 6.64 19.55
N LEU A 180 -8.16 6.60 18.24
CA LEU A 180 -7.30 5.88 17.30
C LEU A 180 -6.44 6.79 16.43
N GLY A 181 -6.61 8.12 16.52
CA GLY A 181 -5.72 9.13 15.96
C GLY A 181 -5.89 9.41 14.46
N TRP A 182 -6.73 8.67 13.73
CA TRP A 182 -6.98 8.96 12.32
C TRP A 182 -8.22 9.84 12.13
N ARG A 183 -8.07 10.88 11.31
CA ARG A 183 -9.16 11.75 10.86
C ARG A 183 -9.22 11.70 9.34
N PRO A 184 -10.37 11.42 8.74
CA PRO A 184 -10.52 11.45 7.29
C PRO A 184 -10.06 12.80 6.73
N PRO A 185 -9.26 12.79 5.64
CA PRO A 185 -8.98 14.01 4.89
C PRO A 185 -10.27 14.57 4.26
N PRO A 186 -10.32 15.86 3.89
CA PRO A 186 -11.45 16.42 3.18
C PRO A 186 -11.66 15.70 1.85
N PRO A 187 -12.90 15.66 1.31
CA PRO A 187 -13.18 15.14 -0.02
C PRO A 187 -12.28 15.81 -1.06
N LEU A 188 -11.95 15.06 -2.13
CA LEU A 188 -11.34 15.68 -3.31
C LEU A 188 -12.31 16.71 -3.86
N ASP A 189 -11.78 17.89 -4.18
CA ASP A 189 -12.57 18.89 -4.89
C ASP A 189 -12.83 18.37 -6.31
N GLU A 190 -14.10 18.29 -6.74
CA GLU A 190 -14.46 17.82 -8.09
C GLU A 190 -13.83 18.65 -9.23
N THR A 191 -13.21 19.78 -8.86
CA THR A 191 -12.49 20.67 -9.78
C THR A 191 -11.00 20.33 -9.92
N ASP A 192 -10.50 19.31 -9.21
CA ASP A 192 -9.09 18.91 -9.29
C ASP A 192 -8.85 18.07 -10.56
N PRO A 193 -8.16 18.59 -11.58
CA PRO A 193 -7.93 17.89 -12.84
C PRO A 193 -7.03 16.65 -12.71
N GLU A 194 -6.30 16.49 -11.59
CA GLU A 194 -5.48 15.31 -11.31
C GLU A 194 -6.30 14.19 -10.63
N GLY A 195 -7.45 14.50 -10.05
CA GLY A 195 -8.39 13.51 -9.52
C GLY A 195 -9.04 12.65 -10.61
N GLY A 196 -8.97 13.07 -11.87
CA GLY A 196 -9.55 12.40 -13.03
C GLY A 196 -8.81 11.15 -13.56
N LEU A 197 -7.74 10.69 -12.89
CA LEU A 197 -7.09 9.41 -13.23
C LEU A 197 -7.92 8.17 -12.83
N SER A 198 -9.10 8.39 -12.24
CA SER A 198 -9.99 7.32 -11.76
C SER A 198 -10.79 6.60 -12.87
N ASP A 199 -10.69 7.03 -14.12
CA ASP A 199 -11.48 6.42 -15.23
C ASP A 199 -10.71 5.34 -16.01
N ARG A 200 -9.60 4.85 -15.49
CA ARG A 200 -8.95 3.64 -16.01
C ARG A 200 -9.71 2.43 -15.48
N ARG A 201 -10.48 1.81 -16.37
CA ARG A 201 -11.18 0.55 -16.09
C ARG A 201 -10.15 -0.53 -15.71
N PRO A 202 -10.52 -1.51 -14.85
CA PRO A 202 -9.67 -2.66 -14.56
C PRO A 202 -9.12 -3.36 -15.82
N ASP A 203 -9.89 -3.32 -16.91
CA ASP A 203 -9.53 -3.91 -18.21
C ASP A 203 -8.33 -3.22 -18.90
N ASP A 204 -8.05 -1.96 -18.55
CA ASP A 204 -6.90 -1.22 -19.10
C ASP A 204 -5.56 -1.62 -18.42
N LEU A 205 -5.64 -2.31 -17.26
CA LEU A 205 -4.48 -2.81 -16.52
C LEU A 205 -4.06 -4.22 -17.00
N ASP A 206 -4.94 -4.95 -17.68
CA ASP A 206 -4.69 -6.33 -18.14
C ASP A 206 -3.95 -6.41 -19.49
N GLY A 207 -3.66 -5.28 -20.14
CA GLY A 207 -2.93 -5.22 -21.40
C GLY A 207 -1.43 -5.54 -21.34
N ALA A 208 -0.87 -5.75 -20.15
CA ALA A 208 0.54 -6.10 -19.94
C ALA A 208 0.67 -7.37 -19.09
N GLY A 209 0.48 -8.53 -19.72
CA GLY A 209 0.99 -9.81 -19.22
C GLY A 209 0.16 -10.47 -18.10
N ALA A 210 -0.98 -11.05 -18.45
CA ALA A 210 -1.64 -12.07 -17.64
C ALA A 210 -0.77 -13.31 -17.54
N THR A 211 0.04 -13.43 -16.49
CA THR A 211 0.55 -14.71 -16.04
C THR A 211 -0.31 -15.16 -14.86
N ALA A 212 -0.98 -16.30 -15.04
CA ALA A 212 -1.86 -16.93 -14.06
C ALA A 212 -1.19 -17.08 -12.69
N ASP A 213 -1.99 -16.93 -11.63
CA ASP A 213 -1.61 -17.25 -10.26
C ASP A 213 -1.20 -18.73 -10.18
N PRO A 214 0.06 -19.07 -9.84
CA PRO A 214 0.52 -20.44 -9.75
C PRO A 214 -0.18 -21.27 -8.66
N ALA A 215 -1.05 -20.66 -7.85
CA ALA A 215 -1.83 -21.35 -6.82
C ALA A 215 -3.15 -21.97 -7.33
N GLU A 216 -3.58 -21.65 -8.56
CA GLU A 216 -4.84 -22.18 -9.11
C GLU A 216 -4.65 -23.45 -9.92
N GLU A 217 -3.41 -23.79 -10.33
CA GLU A 217 -3.08 -24.96 -11.16
C GLU A 217 -2.94 -26.28 -10.39
N GLN A 218 -3.17 -26.30 -9.07
CA GLN A 218 -3.03 -27.52 -8.24
C GLN A 218 -4.35 -27.98 -7.58
N ARG A 219 -5.51 -27.71 -8.17
CA ARG A 219 -6.73 -28.40 -7.73
C ARG A 219 -6.90 -29.71 -8.50
N PRO A 220 -6.90 -30.88 -7.84
CA PRO A 220 -7.26 -32.11 -8.49
C PRO A 220 -8.74 -32.07 -8.90
N ASP A 221 -9.01 -32.52 -10.12
CA ASP A 221 -10.34 -32.68 -10.68
C ASP A 221 -11.17 -33.67 -9.82
N PRO A 222 -12.34 -33.27 -9.29
CA PRO A 222 -13.16 -34.16 -8.44
C PRO A 222 -13.94 -35.21 -9.20
N SER A 223 -13.64 -35.45 -10.50
CA SER A 223 -14.36 -36.44 -11.36
C SER A 223 -13.51 -37.68 -11.73
N ARG A 224 -12.43 -37.97 -10.96
CA ARG A 224 -11.73 -39.26 -11.09
C ARG A 224 -11.60 -39.96 -9.76
#